data_ab41d5311621274f8c6aaabaa1e111c2
#
_entry.id   ab41d5311621274f8c6aaabaa1e111c2
#
_cell.length_a   1.000
_cell.length_b   1.000
_cell.length_c   1.000
_cell.angle_alpha   90.00
_cell.angle_beta   90.00
_cell.angle_gamma   90.00
#
_symmetry.space_group_name_H-M   'P 1'
#
loop_
_entity.id
_entity.type
_entity.pdbx_description
1 polymer ?
#
loop_
_entity_poly.entity_id
_entity_poly.type
_entity_poly.pdbx_seq_one_letter_code
_entity_poly.pdbx_strand_id
1 'polypeptide(L)'
;MKKVLYPILVIVLFLVVQSFAGIGVAIFGIIKDPDFFHQMNGGDSNQIINKLLSDNLLAWALIISDIVIVGIIALLKMINWKTVLNFRMIEWKWGSIGIMAAVFGIFVLDIMAEWFQLPNEMEGVFNNLSNSLVGALSIAILGPIAEEFIFREGILGYMLRSGMNKWVAITASALVF
;
A
#
# COMPACT_ATOMS: atom_id res chain seq x y z
N MET A 1 -8.88 -8.45 24.76
CA MET A 1 -8.44 -9.31 23.64
C MET A 1 -8.89 -8.80 22.27
N LYS A 2 -10.17 -8.48 22.01
CA LYS A 2 -10.66 -8.02 20.70
C LYS A 2 -9.96 -6.73 20.19
N LYS A 3 -9.55 -5.81 21.08
CA LYS A 3 -8.92 -4.53 20.74
C LYS A 3 -7.61 -4.66 19.96
N VAL A 4 -6.89 -5.76 20.14
CA VAL A 4 -5.60 -6.05 19.48
C VAL A 4 -5.79 -7.08 18.37
N LEU A 5 -6.72 -8.01 18.56
CA LEU A 5 -6.95 -9.09 17.60
C LEU A 5 -7.39 -8.58 16.21
N TYR A 6 -8.33 -7.62 16.17
CA TYR A 6 -8.82 -7.08 14.90
C TYR A 6 -7.74 -6.32 14.08
N PRO A 7 -6.94 -5.43 14.68
CA PRO A 7 -5.79 -4.83 13.97
C PRO A 7 -4.83 -5.88 13.40
N ILE A 8 -4.46 -6.90 14.17
CA ILE A 8 -3.60 -7.99 13.68
C ILE A 8 -4.28 -8.73 12.52
N LEU A 9 -5.58 -9.00 12.62
CA LEU A 9 -6.33 -9.65 11.55
C LEU A 9 -6.33 -8.81 10.27
N VAL A 10 -6.44 -7.48 10.36
CA VAL A 10 -6.35 -6.58 9.20
C VAL A 10 -4.99 -6.68 8.53
N ILE A 11 -3.90 -6.68 9.32
CA ILE A 11 -2.54 -6.81 8.80
C ILE A 11 -2.36 -8.15 8.07
N VAL A 12 -2.76 -9.25 8.73
CA VAL A 12 -2.67 -10.59 8.12
C VAL A 12 -3.50 -10.65 6.84
N LEU A 13 -4.70 -10.08 6.85
CA LEU A 13 -5.59 -10.01 5.70
C LEU A 13 -4.96 -9.21 4.56
N PHE A 14 -4.34 -8.07 4.87
CA PHE A 14 -3.61 -7.25 3.90
C PHE A 14 -2.49 -8.07 3.24
N LEU A 15 -1.63 -8.72 4.02
CA LEU A 15 -0.54 -9.54 3.48
C LEU A 15 -1.06 -10.71 2.65
N VAL A 16 -2.13 -11.36 3.08
CA VAL A 16 -2.76 -12.47 2.35
C VAL A 16 -3.31 -11.99 1.01
N VAL A 17 -4.08 -10.90 0.99
CA VAL A 17 -4.67 -10.34 -0.23
C VAL A 17 -3.59 -9.93 -1.22
N GLN A 18 -2.53 -9.25 -0.76
CA GLN A 18 -1.38 -8.86 -1.60
C GLN A 18 -0.67 -10.09 -2.17
N SER A 19 -0.47 -11.14 -1.37
CA SER A 19 0.14 -12.37 -1.85
C SER A 19 -0.70 -13.06 -2.92
N PHE A 20 -2.03 -13.14 -2.71
CA PHE A 20 -2.94 -13.71 -3.71
C PHE A 20 -2.99 -12.87 -4.99
N ALA A 21 -2.92 -11.55 -4.89
CA ALA A 21 -2.84 -10.67 -6.06
C ALA A 21 -1.57 -10.94 -6.87
N GLY A 22 -0.43 -11.08 -6.22
CA GLY A 22 0.84 -11.43 -6.86
C GLY A 22 0.78 -12.80 -7.56
N ILE A 23 0.23 -13.82 -6.89
CA ILE A 23 0.02 -15.15 -7.47
C ILE A 23 -0.92 -15.08 -8.67
N GLY A 24 -2.03 -14.33 -8.55
CA GLY A 24 -3.00 -14.14 -9.63
C GLY A 24 -2.37 -13.53 -10.88
N VAL A 25 -1.51 -12.52 -10.70
CA VAL A 25 -0.75 -11.90 -11.79
C VAL A 25 0.20 -12.89 -12.44
N ALA A 26 0.92 -13.68 -11.67
CA ALA A 26 1.82 -14.71 -12.19
C ALA A 26 1.06 -15.75 -13.02
N ILE A 27 -0.07 -16.26 -12.51
CA ILE A 27 -0.93 -17.21 -13.23
C ILE A 27 -1.46 -16.59 -14.51
N PHE A 28 -1.95 -15.35 -14.47
CA PHE A 28 -2.47 -14.67 -15.66
C PHE A 28 -1.36 -14.45 -16.69
N GLY A 29 -0.14 -14.10 -16.26
CA GLY A 29 1.03 -13.98 -17.13
C GLY A 29 1.34 -15.30 -17.86
N ILE A 30 1.27 -16.43 -17.15
CA ILE A 30 1.48 -17.78 -17.73
C ILE A 30 0.38 -18.14 -18.75
N ILE A 31 -0.88 -17.83 -18.44
CA ILE A 31 -2.00 -18.12 -19.35
C ILE A 31 -1.88 -17.28 -20.64
N LYS A 32 -1.49 -16.02 -20.52
CA LYS A 32 -1.34 -15.11 -21.64
C LYS A 32 -0.15 -15.46 -22.53
N ASP A 33 0.94 -15.92 -21.93
CA ASP A 33 2.17 -16.30 -22.61
C ASP A 33 2.78 -17.55 -21.93
N PRO A 34 2.62 -18.74 -22.52
CA PRO A 34 3.16 -19.97 -21.94
C PRO A 34 4.69 -19.95 -21.76
N ASP A 35 5.43 -19.19 -22.59
CA ASP A 35 6.88 -19.06 -22.48
C ASP A 35 7.28 -18.27 -21.24
N PHE A 36 6.36 -17.52 -20.65
CA PHE A 36 6.56 -16.82 -19.39
C PHE A 36 6.93 -17.77 -18.24
N PHE A 37 6.37 -18.98 -18.22
CA PHE A 37 6.72 -20.00 -17.23
C PHE A 37 8.18 -20.46 -17.36
N HIS A 38 8.65 -20.64 -18.60
CA HIS A 38 10.04 -20.99 -18.86
C HIS A 38 11.01 -19.86 -18.45
N GLN A 39 10.62 -18.61 -18.66
CA GLN A 39 11.38 -17.44 -18.21
C GLN A 39 11.43 -17.34 -16.69
N MET A 40 10.32 -17.66 -15.98
CA MET A 40 10.30 -17.73 -14.51
C MET A 40 11.28 -18.75 -13.96
N ASN A 41 11.40 -19.91 -14.60
CA ASN A 41 12.34 -20.98 -14.18
C ASN A 41 13.79 -20.71 -14.62
N GLY A 42 14.00 -19.84 -15.61
CA GLY A 42 15.31 -19.48 -16.15
C GLY A 42 16.13 -18.48 -15.33
N GLY A 43 15.54 -17.89 -14.29
CA GLY A 43 16.28 -17.19 -13.24
C GLY A 43 16.59 -15.70 -13.45
N ASP A 44 16.10 -15.05 -14.50
CA ASP A 44 16.27 -13.60 -14.64
C ASP A 44 15.04 -12.82 -14.12
N SER A 45 15.06 -12.54 -12.81
CA SER A 45 13.98 -11.82 -12.13
C SER A 45 13.64 -10.48 -12.80
N ASN A 46 14.62 -9.81 -13.40
CA ASN A 46 14.41 -8.51 -14.04
C ASN A 46 13.57 -8.63 -15.33
N GLN A 47 13.74 -9.70 -16.11
CA GLN A 47 12.93 -9.93 -17.30
C GLN A 47 11.48 -10.20 -16.94
N ILE A 48 11.24 -10.97 -15.88
CA ILE A 48 9.90 -11.28 -15.36
C ILE A 48 9.20 -9.99 -14.91
N ILE A 49 9.89 -9.21 -14.09
CA ILE A 49 9.36 -7.93 -13.58
C ILE A 49 9.05 -6.98 -14.74
N ASN A 50 9.97 -6.81 -15.69
CA ASN A 50 9.77 -5.92 -16.82
C ASN A 50 8.56 -6.34 -17.68
N LYS A 51 8.32 -7.63 -17.85
CA LYS A 51 7.16 -8.13 -18.59
C LYS A 51 5.84 -7.90 -17.86
N LEU A 52 5.81 -8.15 -16.54
CA LEU A 52 4.64 -7.85 -15.71
C LEU A 52 4.30 -6.36 -15.70
N LEU A 53 5.33 -5.52 -15.76
CA LEU A 53 5.18 -4.06 -15.80
C LEU A 53 4.72 -3.58 -17.17
N SER A 54 5.25 -4.12 -18.28
CA SER A 54 4.89 -3.72 -19.65
C SER A 54 3.40 -3.93 -19.94
N ASP A 55 2.80 -4.96 -19.37
CA ASP A 55 1.38 -5.27 -19.52
C ASP A 55 0.47 -4.59 -18.49
N ASN A 56 1.01 -3.72 -17.63
CA ASN A 56 0.32 -3.09 -16.50
C ASN A 56 -0.31 -4.11 -15.52
N LEU A 57 0.06 -5.38 -15.60
CA LEU A 57 -0.53 -6.43 -14.78
C LEU A 57 -0.29 -6.18 -13.29
N LEU A 58 0.92 -5.73 -12.95
CA LEU A 58 1.27 -5.40 -11.56
C LEU A 58 0.43 -4.23 -11.05
N ALA A 59 0.23 -3.19 -11.86
CA ALA A 59 -0.60 -2.04 -11.49
C ALA A 59 -2.07 -2.45 -11.24
N TRP A 60 -2.64 -3.28 -12.11
CA TRP A 60 -3.98 -3.80 -11.92
C TRP A 60 -4.09 -4.70 -10.69
N ALA A 61 -3.07 -5.51 -10.40
CA ALA A 61 -3.05 -6.33 -9.19
C ALA A 61 -3.07 -5.50 -7.92
N LEU A 62 -2.27 -4.42 -7.87
CA LEU A 62 -2.25 -3.48 -6.76
C LEU A 62 -3.64 -2.84 -6.56
N ILE A 63 -4.23 -2.29 -7.63
CA ILE A 63 -5.56 -1.66 -7.57
C ILE A 63 -6.63 -2.64 -7.07
N ILE A 64 -6.66 -3.86 -7.63
CA ILE A 64 -7.65 -4.87 -7.25
C ILE A 64 -7.45 -5.29 -5.79
N SER A 65 -6.22 -5.53 -5.36
CA SER A 65 -5.93 -5.92 -3.97
C SER A 65 -6.33 -4.82 -2.99
N ASP A 66 -6.07 -3.55 -3.32
CA ASP A 66 -6.45 -2.41 -2.48
C ASP A 66 -7.98 -2.26 -2.37
N ILE A 67 -8.71 -2.41 -3.48
CA ILE A 67 -10.18 -2.40 -3.47
C ILE A 67 -10.72 -3.56 -2.62
N VAL A 68 -10.17 -4.76 -2.77
CA VAL A 68 -10.61 -5.94 -2.03
C VAL A 68 -10.39 -5.76 -0.53
N ILE A 69 -9.20 -5.32 -0.10
CA ILE A 69 -8.91 -5.15 1.33
C ILE A 69 -9.76 -4.04 1.96
N VAL A 70 -9.91 -2.90 1.29
CA VAL A 70 -10.78 -1.81 1.75
C VAL A 70 -12.23 -2.28 1.83
N GLY A 71 -12.70 -3.05 0.84
CA GLY A 71 -14.03 -3.67 0.85
C GLY A 71 -14.24 -4.61 2.04
N ILE A 72 -13.27 -5.46 2.35
CA ILE A 72 -13.33 -6.37 3.51
C ILE A 72 -13.38 -5.57 4.82
N ILE A 73 -12.52 -4.57 4.99
CA ILE A 73 -12.50 -3.71 6.18
C ILE A 73 -13.83 -2.97 6.35
N ALA A 74 -14.42 -2.51 5.25
CA ALA A 74 -15.75 -1.88 5.24
C ALA A 74 -16.85 -2.86 5.67
N LEU A 75 -16.84 -4.09 5.15
CA LEU A 75 -17.78 -5.16 5.54
C LEU A 75 -17.64 -5.53 7.01
N LEU A 76 -16.44 -5.55 7.54
CA LEU A 76 -16.18 -5.76 8.97
C LEU A 76 -16.60 -4.57 9.85
N LYS A 77 -17.18 -3.51 9.26
CA LYS A 77 -17.61 -2.27 9.93
C LYS A 77 -16.48 -1.61 10.73
N MET A 78 -15.26 -1.75 10.29
CA MET A 78 -14.10 -1.11 10.90
C MET A 78 -13.94 0.35 10.44
N ILE A 79 -14.52 0.72 9.29
CA ILE A 79 -14.50 2.08 8.74
C ILE A 79 -15.67 2.87 9.30
N ASN A 80 -15.40 4.04 9.86
CA ASN A 80 -16.41 5.01 10.23
C ASN A 80 -16.60 6.05 9.10
N TRP A 81 -17.50 5.76 8.18
CA TRP A 81 -17.78 6.61 7.02
C TRP A 81 -18.13 8.06 7.39
N LYS A 82 -18.75 8.29 8.55
CA LYS A 82 -19.09 9.65 9.01
C LYS A 82 -17.84 10.48 9.31
N THR A 83 -16.79 9.84 9.81
CA THR A 83 -15.51 10.51 10.10
C THR A 83 -14.71 10.72 8.81
N VAL A 84 -14.64 9.71 7.97
CA VAL A 84 -13.88 9.72 6.70
C VAL A 84 -14.43 10.79 5.74
N LEU A 85 -15.74 10.90 5.61
CA LEU A 85 -16.38 11.83 4.68
C LEU A 85 -16.52 13.25 5.26
N ASN A 86 -16.08 13.49 6.49
CA ASN A 86 -16.17 14.79 7.12
C ASN A 86 -14.96 15.67 6.80
N PHE A 87 -14.89 16.17 5.57
CA PHE A 87 -13.83 17.09 5.12
C PHE A 87 -13.81 18.45 5.84
N ARG A 88 -14.81 18.75 6.66
CA ARG A 88 -14.94 20.03 7.37
C ARG A 88 -13.95 20.19 8.53
N MET A 89 -13.25 19.12 8.91
CA MET A 89 -12.28 19.09 10.02
C MET A 89 -10.85 19.40 9.58
N ILE A 90 -10.60 19.62 8.28
CA ILE A 90 -9.27 19.94 7.79
C ILE A 90 -9.00 21.42 8.01
N GLU A 91 -8.29 21.75 9.07
CA GLU A 91 -7.68 23.06 9.22
C GLU A 91 -6.51 23.17 8.23
N TRP A 92 -6.70 23.91 7.15
CA TRP A 92 -5.71 24.07 6.07
C TRP A 92 -4.32 24.48 6.57
N LYS A 93 -4.25 25.20 7.69
CA LYS A 93 -2.99 25.56 8.34
C LYS A 93 -2.18 24.33 8.76
N TRP A 94 -2.81 23.36 9.40
CA TRP A 94 -2.12 22.12 9.81
C TRP A 94 -1.88 21.19 8.64
N GLY A 95 -2.75 21.18 7.66
CA GLY A 95 -2.59 20.44 6.42
C GLY A 95 -1.37 20.90 5.63
N SER A 96 -1.16 22.21 5.47
CA SER A 96 0.00 22.76 4.78
C SER A 96 1.32 22.47 5.50
N ILE A 97 1.34 22.58 6.84
CA ILE A 97 2.51 22.22 7.64
C ILE A 97 2.84 20.73 7.49
N GLY A 98 1.82 19.85 7.49
CA GLY A 98 1.99 18.41 7.27
C GLY A 98 2.60 18.09 5.91
N ILE A 99 2.11 18.72 4.85
CA ILE A 99 2.65 18.57 3.48
C ILE A 99 4.12 19.03 3.44
N MET A 100 4.43 20.20 3.99
CA MET A 100 5.82 20.69 4.03
C MET A 100 6.73 19.75 4.81
N ALA A 101 6.29 19.21 5.95
CA ALA A 101 7.04 18.25 6.74
C ALA A 101 7.27 16.93 5.99
N ALA A 102 6.26 16.44 5.24
CA ALA A 102 6.39 15.25 4.42
C ALA A 102 7.41 15.45 3.28
N VAL A 103 7.31 16.55 2.54
CA VAL A 103 8.27 16.89 1.48
C VAL A 103 9.68 17.00 2.04
N PHE A 104 9.87 17.70 3.17
CA PHE A 104 11.17 17.81 3.82
C PHE A 104 11.68 16.43 4.27
N GLY A 105 10.80 15.59 4.82
CA GLY A 105 11.14 14.22 5.23
C GLY A 105 11.65 13.36 4.08
N ILE A 106 11.01 13.44 2.90
CA ILE A 106 11.45 12.75 1.69
C ILE A 106 12.88 13.18 1.31
N PHE A 107 13.16 14.49 1.26
CA PHE A 107 14.50 14.99 0.98
C PHE A 107 15.57 14.49 1.96
N VAL A 108 15.23 14.46 3.26
CA VAL A 108 16.14 13.94 4.29
C VAL A 108 16.41 12.45 4.07
N LEU A 109 15.37 11.67 3.76
CA LEU A 109 15.51 10.23 3.51
C LEU A 109 16.34 9.95 2.25
N ASP A 110 16.16 10.73 1.17
CA ASP A 110 16.96 10.61 -0.05
C ASP A 110 18.45 10.86 0.23
N ILE A 111 18.77 11.96 0.93
CA ILE A 111 20.15 12.27 1.33
C ILE A 111 20.74 11.15 2.20
N MET A 112 19.94 10.62 3.14
CA MET A 112 20.41 9.51 3.99
C MET A 112 20.63 8.24 3.16
N ALA A 113 19.75 7.92 2.22
CA ALA A 113 19.88 6.76 1.35
C ALA A 113 21.16 6.83 0.50
N GLU A 114 21.48 8.00 -0.08
CA GLU A 114 22.73 8.24 -0.78
C GLU A 114 23.95 8.08 0.15
N TRP A 115 23.89 8.67 1.34
CA TRP A 115 25.01 8.62 2.28
C TRP A 115 25.31 7.21 2.77
N PHE A 116 24.28 6.39 2.99
CA PHE A 116 24.43 4.99 3.38
C PHE A 116 24.62 4.04 2.19
N GLN A 117 24.65 4.55 0.95
CA GLN A 117 24.76 3.76 -0.28
C GLN A 117 23.73 2.62 -0.34
N LEU A 118 22.50 2.90 0.08
CA LEU A 118 21.44 1.91 0.07
C LEU A 118 21.13 1.49 -1.37
N PRO A 119 21.03 0.18 -1.66
CA PRO A 119 20.70 -0.29 -2.99
C PRO A 119 19.31 0.17 -3.38
N ASN A 120 19.19 0.80 -4.55
CA ASN A 120 17.91 1.28 -5.08
C ASN A 120 17.29 0.23 -6.01
N GLU A 121 17.02 -0.96 -5.47
CA GLU A 121 16.48 -2.09 -6.25
C GLU A 121 15.07 -1.82 -6.78
N MET A 122 14.34 -0.90 -6.14
CA MET A 122 12.97 -0.56 -6.52
C MET A 122 12.85 0.51 -7.60
N GLU A 123 13.95 1.20 -7.95
CA GLU A 123 13.94 2.29 -8.94
C GLU A 123 13.41 1.84 -10.29
N GLY A 124 13.87 0.69 -10.78
CA GLY A 124 13.42 0.14 -12.05
C GLY A 124 11.93 -0.19 -12.06
N VAL A 125 11.42 -0.74 -10.97
CA VAL A 125 9.99 -1.05 -10.81
C VAL A 125 9.17 0.23 -10.77
N PHE A 126 9.60 1.22 -9.99
CA PHE A 126 8.92 2.49 -9.83
C PHE A 126 8.86 3.29 -11.13
N ASN A 127 9.98 3.38 -11.83
CA ASN A 127 10.08 4.06 -13.13
C ASN A 127 9.18 3.41 -14.17
N ASN A 128 9.17 2.09 -14.26
CA ASN A 128 8.31 1.38 -15.20
C ASN A 128 6.82 1.54 -14.86
N LEU A 129 6.43 1.43 -13.59
CA LEU A 129 5.05 1.66 -13.16
C LEU A 129 4.61 3.10 -13.43
N SER A 130 5.45 4.09 -13.14
CA SER A 130 5.13 5.51 -13.36
C SER A 130 5.03 5.92 -14.82
N ASN A 131 5.64 5.17 -15.74
CA ASN A 131 5.56 5.40 -17.19
C ASN A 131 4.18 5.05 -17.78
N SER A 132 3.35 4.29 -17.08
CA SER A 132 1.97 4.01 -17.50
C SER A 132 0.99 4.85 -16.69
N LEU A 133 -0.08 5.33 -17.34
CA LEU A 133 -1.13 6.08 -16.65
C LEU A 133 -1.76 5.26 -15.51
N VAL A 134 -2.00 3.97 -15.75
CA VAL A 134 -2.59 3.06 -14.75
C VAL A 134 -1.63 2.86 -13.58
N GLY A 135 -0.35 2.64 -13.86
CA GLY A 135 0.67 2.49 -12.82
C GLY A 135 0.87 3.78 -12.03
N ALA A 136 0.95 4.93 -12.69
CA ALA A 136 1.07 6.22 -12.02
C ALA A 136 -0.14 6.51 -11.11
N LEU A 137 -1.37 6.23 -11.55
CA LEU A 137 -2.58 6.38 -10.74
C LEU A 137 -2.60 5.40 -9.56
N SER A 138 -2.15 4.15 -9.76
CA SER A 138 -2.13 3.14 -8.69
C SER A 138 -1.20 3.55 -7.56
N ILE A 139 0.01 4.02 -7.88
CA ILE A 139 1.02 4.37 -6.87
C ILE A 139 0.74 5.75 -6.25
N ALA A 140 0.42 6.76 -7.08
CA ALA A 140 0.35 8.13 -6.60
C ALA A 140 -0.98 8.50 -5.94
N ILE A 141 -2.06 7.79 -6.26
CA ILE A 141 -3.40 8.14 -5.78
C ILE A 141 -4.08 6.98 -5.05
N LEU A 142 -4.24 5.83 -5.72
CA LEU A 142 -5.06 4.74 -5.18
C LEU A 142 -4.38 4.04 -4.02
N GLY A 143 -3.07 3.76 -4.11
CA GLY A 143 -2.28 3.18 -3.02
C GLY A 143 -2.35 4.01 -1.74
N PRO A 144 -1.95 5.29 -1.75
CA PRO A 144 -2.04 6.16 -0.57
C PRO A 144 -3.46 6.27 0.00
N ILE A 145 -4.50 6.30 -0.84
CA ILE A 145 -5.89 6.30 -0.37
C ILE A 145 -6.22 4.97 0.32
N ALA A 146 -5.86 3.84 -0.27
CA ALA A 146 -6.10 2.52 0.32
C ALA A 146 -5.35 2.36 1.65
N GLU A 147 -4.08 2.76 1.70
CA GLU A 147 -3.28 2.76 2.92
C GLU A 147 -3.93 3.60 4.03
N GLU A 148 -4.43 4.79 3.72
CA GLU A 148 -5.14 5.65 4.68
C GLU A 148 -6.38 4.92 5.24
N PHE A 149 -7.16 4.24 4.41
CA PHE A 149 -8.30 3.44 4.88
C PHE A 149 -7.88 2.26 5.75
N ILE A 150 -6.81 1.57 5.36
CA ILE A 150 -6.34 0.37 6.07
C ILE A 150 -5.72 0.74 7.41
N PHE A 151 -4.71 1.62 7.41
CA PHE A 151 -3.91 1.90 8.59
C PHE A 151 -4.57 2.92 9.51
N ARG A 152 -5.10 4.00 8.96
CA ARG A 152 -5.68 5.06 9.77
C ARG A 152 -7.10 4.73 10.26
N GLU A 153 -7.99 4.27 9.40
CA GLU A 153 -9.36 3.92 9.83
C GLU A 153 -9.47 2.47 10.31
N GLY A 154 -8.93 1.52 9.56
CA GLY A 154 -9.03 0.10 9.86
C GLY A 154 -8.25 -0.29 11.12
N ILE A 155 -7.04 0.21 11.31
CA ILE A 155 -6.19 -0.14 12.44
C ILE A 155 -6.31 0.91 13.54
N LEU A 156 -5.77 2.12 13.34
CA LEU A 156 -5.71 3.16 14.37
C LEU A 156 -7.11 3.58 14.84
N GLY A 157 -8.01 3.89 13.92
CA GLY A 157 -9.36 4.32 14.22
C GLY A 157 -10.14 3.27 15.01
N TYR A 158 -10.01 1.99 14.64
CA TYR A 158 -10.63 0.89 15.39
C TYR A 158 -10.04 0.76 16.80
N MET A 159 -8.71 0.83 16.96
CA MET A 159 -8.04 0.76 18.27
C MET A 159 -8.53 1.88 19.20
N LEU A 160 -8.62 3.11 18.70
CA LEU A 160 -9.11 4.27 19.46
C LEU A 160 -10.59 4.11 19.84
N ARG A 161 -11.46 3.70 18.92
CA ARG A 161 -12.89 3.45 19.19
C ARG A 161 -13.12 2.30 20.19
N SER A 162 -12.17 1.36 20.22
CA SER A 162 -12.20 0.25 21.21
C SER A 162 -11.73 0.67 22.59
N GLY A 163 -11.42 1.95 22.82
CA GLY A 163 -10.96 2.49 24.10
C GLY A 163 -9.53 2.08 24.46
N MET A 164 -8.64 1.93 23.46
CA MET A 164 -7.20 1.80 23.69
C MET A 164 -6.59 3.15 24.05
N ASN A 165 -5.54 3.15 24.86
CA ASN A 165 -4.79 4.37 25.16
C ASN A 165 -4.28 5.00 23.85
N LYS A 166 -4.49 6.32 23.68
CA LYS A 166 -4.18 7.05 22.46
C LYS A 166 -2.72 6.87 22.02
N TRP A 167 -1.79 6.99 22.96
CA TRP A 167 -0.36 6.88 22.64
C TRP A 167 0.03 5.47 22.24
N VAL A 168 -0.53 4.45 22.91
CA VAL A 168 -0.31 3.04 22.54
C VAL A 168 -0.86 2.75 21.16
N ALA A 169 -2.08 3.24 20.84
CA ALA A 169 -2.69 3.04 19.54
C ALA A 169 -1.87 3.70 18.41
N ILE A 170 -1.42 4.95 18.61
CA ILE A 170 -0.60 5.67 17.63
C ILE A 170 0.74 4.95 17.41
N THR A 171 1.44 4.60 18.50
CA THR A 171 2.75 3.93 18.38
C THR A 171 2.59 2.56 17.71
N ALA A 172 1.60 1.76 18.10
CA ALA A 172 1.35 0.46 17.50
C ALA A 172 1.00 0.57 16.00
N SER A 173 0.16 1.54 15.63
CA SER A 173 -0.18 1.78 14.22
C SER A 173 1.02 2.23 13.39
N ALA A 174 1.87 3.08 13.96
CA ALA A 174 3.07 3.58 13.27
C ALA A 174 4.17 2.51 13.12
N LEU A 175 4.22 1.51 14.02
CA LEU A 175 5.18 0.40 13.90
C LEU A 175 4.77 -0.64 12.85
N VAL A 176 3.52 -0.63 12.45
CA VAL A 176 2.96 -1.56 11.46
C VAL A 176 2.95 -0.94 10.06
N PHE A 177 2.85 0.37 9.98
CA PHE A 177 2.95 1.14 8.73
C PHE A 177 4.39 1.15 8.21
#